data_d0ed3f87b9b621fd30a96689a100ddad
#
_entry.id   d0ed3f87b9b621fd30a96689a100ddad
#
_cell.length_a   1.000
_cell.length_b   1.000
_cell.length_c   1.000
_cell.angle_alpha   90.00
_cell.angle_beta   90.00
_cell.angle_gamma   90.00
#
_symmetry.space_group_name_H-M   'P 1'
#
loop_
_entity.id
_entity.type
_entity.pdbx_description
1 polymer ?
#
loop_
_entity_poly.entity_id
_entity_poly.type
_entity_poly.pdbx_seq_one_letter_code
_entity_poly.pdbx_strand_id
1 'polypeptide(L)'
;MSATSEPTTPDILGEPWVARRIPVTESPTKAPGADHAVLVFQREAAGRASRPRHSRAVLYLHGRSDYFFQTHLAQAYLDAGFEFYALDLRACGRAGVGHASPHDVRDLRVHDEEISEALRIIRSEHGHDVVVLNGHSTGGLQAVIWAADHPGTVDALVLNSPWLDLRGSALVRSYGSAFVDLLSRRDPERVIGEPGSGDEDNYVAALHRRWRGEWDWDLALKPAPSFPVRAGFLAGIRRLQREVHHGLGIRVPILVCCSTVSNSVKATLEEAQRSDVVLDVEQIIDRSQYLGDDVTVRQIPEGVHDLALSGPLARAEYLQAVMRWLDNRLH
;
A
#
# COMPACT_ATOMS: atom_id res chain seq x y z
N MET A 1 0.47 -26.46 -21.35
CA MET A 1 1.05 -27.01 -20.12
C MET A 1 0.29 -26.36 -18.98
N SER A 2 -0.50 -27.11 -18.21
CA SER A 2 -1.25 -26.59 -17.05
C SER A 2 -0.21 -26.19 -16.01
N ALA A 3 -0.11 -24.89 -15.73
CA ALA A 3 0.68 -24.43 -14.60
C ALA A 3 0.03 -24.99 -13.34
N THR A 4 0.74 -25.87 -12.64
CA THR A 4 0.30 -26.33 -11.31
C THR A 4 0.26 -25.11 -10.41
N SER A 5 -0.94 -24.73 -9.98
CA SER A 5 -1.11 -23.63 -9.03
C SER A 5 -0.34 -23.95 -7.73
N GLU A 6 0.47 -23.02 -7.26
CA GLU A 6 1.13 -23.12 -5.97
C GLU A 6 0.09 -23.38 -4.86
N PRO A 7 0.33 -24.31 -3.95
CA PRO A 7 -0.62 -24.63 -2.89
C PRO A 7 -0.78 -23.45 -1.93
N THR A 8 -1.99 -23.30 -1.39
CA THR A 8 -2.25 -22.37 -0.29
C THR A 8 -1.86 -22.99 1.05
N THR A 9 -1.34 -22.18 1.95
CA THR A 9 -1.04 -22.53 3.35
C THR A 9 -1.90 -21.69 4.29
N PRO A 10 -2.16 -22.13 5.54
CA PRO A 10 -2.77 -21.28 6.55
C PRO A 10 -1.96 -20.00 6.73
N ASP A 11 -2.66 -18.87 6.84
CA ASP A 11 -2.01 -17.57 7.08
C ASP A 11 -1.84 -17.28 8.58
N ILE A 12 -0.91 -16.37 8.91
CA ILE A 12 -0.67 -15.92 10.30
C ILE A 12 -1.89 -15.23 10.94
N LEU A 13 -2.84 -14.75 10.13
CA LEU A 13 -4.10 -14.17 10.61
C LEU A 13 -5.08 -15.22 11.12
N GLY A 14 -4.77 -16.52 10.93
CA GLY A 14 -5.67 -17.61 11.28
C GLY A 14 -6.81 -17.82 10.28
N GLU A 15 -7.64 -18.85 10.51
CA GLU A 15 -8.80 -19.11 9.64
C GLU A 15 -9.77 -17.92 9.61
N PRO A 16 -10.37 -17.58 8.46
CA PRO A 16 -10.34 -18.34 7.19
C PRO A 16 -9.20 -17.94 6.23
N TRP A 17 -8.20 -17.19 6.68
CA TRP A 17 -7.14 -16.62 5.86
C TRP A 17 -6.14 -17.69 5.40
N VAL A 18 -5.77 -17.60 4.14
CA VAL A 18 -4.73 -18.42 3.51
C VAL A 18 -3.73 -17.54 2.78
N ALA A 19 -2.51 -18.03 2.71
CA ALA A 19 -1.41 -17.42 1.98
C ALA A 19 -1.02 -18.30 0.79
N ARG A 20 -0.80 -17.68 -0.38
CA ARG A 20 -0.27 -18.31 -1.58
C ARG A 20 1.02 -17.62 -1.97
N ARG A 21 2.10 -18.39 -2.08
CA ARG A 21 3.38 -17.89 -2.58
C ARG A 21 3.26 -17.62 -4.08
N ILE A 22 3.74 -16.46 -4.52
CA ILE A 22 3.90 -16.09 -5.94
C ILE A 22 5.39 -16.01 -6.21
N PRO A 23 5.99 -16.99 -6.91
CA PRO A 23 7.39 -16.91 -7.34
C PRO A 23 7.61 -15.71 -8.26
N VAL A 24 8.73 -15.02 -8.09
CA VAL A 24 9.13 -13.89 -8.93
C VAL A 24 10.56 -14.02 -9.39
N THR A 25 10.87 -13.40 -10.51
CA THR A 25 12.23 -13.35 -11.04
C THR A 25 13.09 -12.44 -10.17
N GLU A 26 14.22 -12.96 -9.71
CA GLU A 26 15.15 -12.15 -8.93
C GLU A 26 15.67 -10.96 -9.75
N SER A 27 15.73 -9.80 -9.12
CA SER A 27 16.27 -8.58 -9.72
C SER A 27 17.35 -7.98 -8.81
N PRO A 28 18.64 -8.40 -8.98
CA PRO A 28 19.73 -8.00 -8.08
C PRO A 28 19.94 -6.49 -7.97
N THR A 29 19.58 -5.73 -8.99
CA THR A 29 19.75 -4.28 -9.01
C THR A 29 18.55 -3.51 -8.46
N LYS A 30 17.33 -4.07 -8.56
CA LYS A 30 16.09 -3.40 -8.18
C LYS A 30 15.50 -3.90 -6.86
N ALA A 31 15.61 -5.20 -6.60
CA ALA A 31 15.12 -5.88 -5.40
C ALA A 31 16.03 -7.07 -5.07
N PRO A 32 17.25 -6.82 -4.54
CA PRO A 32 18.25 -7.87 -4.32
C PRO A 32 17.72 -8.96 -3.36
N GLY A 33 17.90 -10.23 -3.74
CA GLY A 33 17.55 -11.39 -2.91
C GLY A 33 16.07 -11.71 -2.77
N ALA A 34 15.18 -10.94 -3.42
CA ALA A 34 13.75 -11.18 -3.38
C ALA A 34 13.34 -12.17 -4.49
N ASP A 35 12.76 -13.30 -4.09
CA ASP A 35 12.39 -14.41 -5.00
C ASP A 35 10.90 -14.73 -5.02
N HIS A 36 10.10 -14.08 -4.18
CA HIS A 36 8.66 -14.26 -4.11
C HIS A 36 7.90 -13.09 -3.52
N ALA A 37 6.60 -13.07 -3.77
CA ALA A 37 5.56 -12.30 -3.08
C ALA A 37 4.57 -13.26 -2.43
N VAL A 38 3.65 -12.75 -1.60
CA VAL A 38 2.63 -13.57 -0.93
C VAL A 38 1.25 -12.96 -1.12
N LEU A 39 0.35 -13.68 -1.77
CA LEU A 39 -1.05 -13.31 -1.90
C LEU A 39 -1.86 -13.91 -0.75
N VAL A 40 -2.53 -13.05 0.02
CA VAL A 40 -3.36 -13.41 1.18
C VAL A 40 -4.82 -13.19 0.83
N PHE A 41 -5.68 -14.16 1.12
CA PHE A 41 -7.11 -14.09 0.86
C PHE A 41 -7.88 -15.09 1.74
N GLN A 42 -9.22 -14.98 1.78
CA GLN A 42 -10.01 -15.98 2.50
C GLN A 42 -10.17 -17.24 1.66
N ARG A 43 -10.09 -18.41 2.29
CA ARG A 43 -10.21 -19.74 1.62
C ARG A 43 -11.46 -19.86 0.74
N GLU A 44 -12.55 -19.23 1.15
CA GLU A 44 -13.80 -19.25 0.40
C GLU A 44 -13.74 -18.44 -0.91
N ALA A 45 -12.86 -17.45 -1.00
CA ALA A 45 -12.66 -16.65 -2.21
C ALA A 45 -12.14 -17.50 -3.39
N ALA A 46 -11.36 -18.54 -3.11
CA ALA A 46 -10.86 -19.49 -4.11
C ALA A 46 -11.96 -20.35 -4.76
N GLY A 47 -13.21 -20.20 -4.34
CA GLY A 47 -14.38 -20.83 -4.92
C GLY A 47 -14.45 -22.37 -4.76
N ARG A 48 -15.65 -22.91 -4.65
CA ARG A 48 -15.93 -24.30 -5.01
C ARG A 48 -16.16 -24.33 -6.53
N ALA A 49 -15.11 -24.63 -7.25
CA ALA A 49 -15.08 -25.17 -8.64
C ALA A 49 -15.89 -24.47 -9.76
N SER A 50 -16.75 -23.46 -9.55
CA SER A 50 -17.53 -22.88 -10.66
C SER A 50 -18.03 -21.42 -10.51
N ARG A 51 -18.05 -20.82 -9.33
CA ARG A 51 -18.43 -19.40 -9.18
C ARG A 51 -17.82 -18.81 -7.90
N PRO A 52 -17.22 -17.59 -7.96
CA PRO A 52 -16.85 -16.84 -6.78
C PRO A 52 -18.12 -16.44 -6.00
N ARG A 53 -17.98 -16.20 -4.69
CA ARG A 53 -19.06 -15.67 -3.82
C ARG A 53 -19.53 -14.30 -4.34
N HIS A 54 -18.59 -13.47 -4.78
CA HIS A 54 -18.82 -12.18 -5.40
C HIS A 54 -18.11 -12.08 -6.75
N SER A 55 -18.71 -11.42 -7.74
CA SER A 55 -18.08 -11.18 -9.05
C SER A 55 -17.04 -10.06 -9.02
N ARG A 56 -17.05 -9.25 -7.95
CA ARG A 56 -16.15 -8.12 -7.72
C ARG A 56 -15.08 -8.48 -6.72
N ALA A 57 -13.87 -7.99 -6.93
CA ALA A 57 -12.75 -8.20 -6.04
C ALA A 57 -11.97 -6.90 -5.78
N VAL A 58 -11.25 -6.85 -4.68
CA VAL A 58 -10.25 -5.82 -4.42
C VAL A 58 -8.89 -6.48 -4.20
N LEU A 59 -7.84 -5.90 -4.78
CA LEU A 59 -6.45 -6.21 -4.50
C LEU A 59 -5.84 -5.06 -3.68
N TYR A 60 -5.44 -5.35 -2.45
CA TYR A 60 -4.84 -4.39 -1.55
C TYR A 60 -3.31 -4.44 -1.64
N LEU A 61 -2.69 -3.26 -1.76
CA LEU A 61 -1.24 -3.04 -1.73
C LEU A 61 -0.88 -2.22 -0.49
N HIS A 62 -0.03 -2.80 0.36
CA HIS A 62 0.40 -2.20 1.62
C HIS A 62 1.40 -1.05 1.44
N GLY A 63 1.62 -0.27 2.49
CA GLY A 63 2.63 0.78 2.59
C GLY A 63 4.04 0.26 2.81
N ARG A 64 5.00 1.18 2.96
CA ARG A 64 6.37 0.84 3.34
C ARG A 64 6.44 0.43 4.82
N SER A 65 7.31 -0.53 5.14
CA SER A 65 7.42 -1.13 6.49
C SER A 65 6.08 -1.62 7.00
N ASP A 66 5.29 -2.23 6.11
CA ASP A 66 3.92 -2.63 6.35
C ASP A 66 3.63 -3.99 5.70
N TYR A 67 2.50 -4.57 6.03
CA TYR A 67 1.95 -5.79 5.46
C TYR A 67 0.43 -5.80 5.70
N PHE A 68 -0.29 -6.74 5.10
CA PHE A 68 -1.72 -6.85 5.37
C PHE A 68 -2.02 -7.52 6.71
N PHE A 69 -2.71 -6.78 7.61
CA PHE A 69 -3.28 -7.28 8.86
C PHE A 69 -4.65 -6.68 9.18
N GLN A 70 -5.10 -5.70 8.40
CA GLN A 70 -6.34 -4.93 8.60
C GLN A 70 -7.58 -5.76 8.21
N THR A 71 -7.87 -6.84 8.96
CA THR A 71 -8.98 -7.75 8.65
C THR A 71 -10.35 -7.06 8.68
N HIS A 72 -10.52 -5.99 9.46
CA HIS A 72 -11.73 -5.17 9.47
C HIS A 72 -11.93 -4.38 8.18
N LEU A 73 -10.85 -3.93 7.50
CA LEU A 73 -10.92 -3.34 6.17
C LEU A 73 -11.42 -4.39 5.17
N ALA A 74 -10.85 -5.58 5.20
CA ALA A 74 -11.29 -6.69 4.35
C ALA A 74 -12.77 -7.03 4.60
N GLN A 75 -13.21 -7.07 5.86
CA GLN A 75 -14.60 -7.34 6.19
C GLN A 75 -15.54 -6.30 5.60
N ALA A 76 -15.18 -5.00 5.64
CA ALA A 76 -15.98 -3.95 5.02
C ALA A 76 -16.16 -4.15 3.50
N TYR A 77 -15.12 -4.60 2.80
CA TYR A 77 -15.22 -4.95 1.38
C TYR A 77 -16.09 -6.18 1.15
N LEU A 78 -15.94 -7.22 1.97
CA LEU A 78 -16.78 -8.42 1.89
C LEU A 78 -18.26 -8.09 2.11
N ASP A 79 -18.58 -7.27 3.10
CA ASP A 79 -19.95 -6.82 3.39
C ASP A 79 -20.54 -5.98 2.23
N ALA A 80 -19.68 -5.29 1.47
CA ALA A 80 -20.05 -4.54 0.26
C ALA A 80 -20.09 -5.40 -1.02
N GLY A 81 -19.88 -6.72 -0.92
CA GLY A 81 -19.95 -7.64 -2.05
C GLY A 81 -18.69 -7.70 -2.91
N PHE A 82 -17.53 -7.49 -2.32
CA PHE A 82 -16.23 -7.70 -2.95
C PHE A 82 -15.48 -8.84 -2.25
N GLU A 83 -14.84 -9.74 -2.99
CA GLU A 83 -13.81 -10.59 -2.43
C GLU A 83 -12.54 -9.79 -2.18
N PHE A 84 -11.85 -10.10 -1.08
CA PHE A 84 -10.68 -9.36 -0.65
C PHE A 84 -9.39 -10.16 -0.81
N TYR A 85 -8.43 -9.56 -1.49
CA TYR A 85 -7.09 -10.07 -1.69
C TYR A 85 -6.09 -9.00 -1.22
N ALA A 86 -5.02 -9.43 -0.56
CA ALA A 86 -3.91 -8.56 -0.20
C ALA A 86 -2.60 -9.16 -0.72
N LEU A 87 -1.74 -8.32 -1.27
CA LEU A 87 -0.45 -8.74 -1.78
C LEU A 87 0.66 -8.16 -0.88
N ASP A 88 1.32 -9.05 -0.12
CA ASP A 88 2.60 -8.71 0.48
C ASP A 88 3.65 -8.80 -0.64
N LEU A 89 4.12 -7.64 -1.07
CA LEU A 89 5.05 -7.49 -2.19
C LEU A 89 6.41 -8.15 -1.89
N ARG A 90 7.20 -8.47 -2.93
CA ARG A 90 8.55 -9.05 -2.75
C ARG A 90 9.38 -8.27 -1.74
N ALA A 91 10.14 -8.95 -0.91
CA ALA A 91 10.93 -8.41 0.20
C ALA A 91 10.13 -7.64 1.26
N CYS A 92 8.79 -7.78 1.30
CA CYS A 92 7.92 -7.06 2.22
C CYS A 92 7.02 -8.03 2.99
N GLY A 93 6.59 -7.64 4.20
CA GLY A 93 5.67 -8.41 5.00
C GLY A 93 6.07 -9.88 5.11
N ARG A 94 5.15 -10.79 4.79
CA ARG A 94 5.38 -12.25 4.80
C ARG A 94 6.50 -12.67 3.85
N ALA A 95 6.63 -12.02 2.70
CA ALA A 95 7.68 -12.26 1.72
C ALA A 95 9.04 -11.66 2.13
N GLY A 96 9.05 -10.79 3.15
CA GLY A 96 10.27 -10.17 3.70
C GLY A 96 10.91 -10.96 4.84
N VAL A 97 10.29 -12.03 5.31
CA VAL A 97 10.81 -12.83 6.44
C VAL A 97 12.16 -13.44 6.09
N GLY A 98 13.18 -13.13 6.92
CA GLY A 98 14.55 -13.60 6.69
C GLY A 98 15.31 -12.84 5.60
N HIS A 99 14.71 -11.86 4.95
CA HIS A 99 15.38 -11.03 3.95
C HIS A 99 16.41 -10.10 4.61
N ALA A 100 17.60 -9.96 3.98
CA ALA A 100 18.69 -9.14 4.54
C ALA A 100 18.38 -7.64 4.56
N SER A 101 17.55 -7.18 3.62
CA SER A 101 17.17 -5.77 3.48
C SER A 101 15.68 -5.66 3.15
N PRO A 102 14.77 -5.92 4.12
CA PRO A 102 13.34 -5.80 3.87
C PRO A 102 12.97 -4.39 3.39
N HIS A 103 12.01 -4.30 2.47
CA HIS A 103 11.51 -3.07 1.88
C HIS A 103 12.56 -2.22 1.12
N ASP A 104 13.74 -2.76 0.78
CA ASP A 104 14.74 -2.09 -0.07
C ASP A 104 14.49 -2.38 -1.56
N VAL A 105 13.39 -1.86 -2.08
CA VAL A 105 13.04 -1.96 -3.50
C VAL A 105 13.36 -0.63 -4.18
N ARG A 106 14.28 -0.67 -5.16
CA ARG A 106 14.87 0.53 -5.80
C ARG A 106 14.10 1.03 -7.02
N ASP A 107 13.12 0.27 -7.47
CA ASP A 107 12.20 0.63 -8.54
C ASP A 107 10.90 -0.13 -8.34
N LEU A 108 9.80 0.58 -8.04
CA LEU A 108 8.51 -0.06 -7.77
C LEU A 108 7.96 -0.85 -8.96
N ARG A 109 8.41 -0.56 -10.18
CA ARG A 109 8.01 -1.35 -11.37
C ARG A 109 8.51 -2.79 -11.34
N VAL A 110 9.42 -3.13 -10.44
CA VAL A 110 9.79 -4.54 -10.22
C VAL A 110 8.60 -5.36 -9.67
N HIS A 111 7.64 -4.71 -9.03
CA HIS A 111 6.41 -5.33 -8.52
C HIS A 111 5.38 -5.66 -9.62
N ASP A 112 5.61 -5.23 -10.85
CA ASP A 112 4.69 -5.49 -11.96
C ASP A 112 4.50 -7.00 -12.21
N GLU A 113 5.50 -7.80 -11.92
CA GLU A 113 5.45 -9.25 -12.06
C GLU A 113 4.44 -9.88 -11.08
N GLU A 114 4.57 -9.61 -9.78
CA GLU A 114 3.67 -10.18 -8.78
C GLU A 114 2.26 -9.55 -8.80
N ILE A 115 2.13 -8.27 -9.17
CA ILE A 115 0.82 -7.64 -9.34
C ILE A 115 0.09 -8.28 -10.54
N SER A 116 0.78 -8.49 -11.67
CA SER A 116 0.24 -9.18 -12.84
C SER A 116 -0.25 -10.58 -12.48
N GLU A 117 0.57 -11.32 -11.76
CA GLU A 117 0.22 -12.70 -11.36
C GLU A 117 -0.94 -12.72 -10.36
N ALA A 118 -0.97 -11.80 -9.38
CA ALA A 118 -2.10 -11.66 -8.46
C ALA A 118 -3.40 -11.36 -9.21
N LEU A 119 -3.38 -10.42 -10.17
CA LEU A 119 -4.54 -10.09 -11.01
C LEU A 119 -4.95 -11.27 -11.90
N ARG A 120 -3.99 -12.04 -12.44
CA ARG A 120 -4.28 -13.26 -13.20
C ARG A 120 -4.99 -14.31 -12.33
N ILE A 121 -4.52 -14.50 -11.09
CA ILE A 121 -5.17 -15.41 -10.12
C ILE A 121 -6.59 -14.93 -9.85
N ILE A 122 -6.77 -13.66 -9.51
CA ILE A 122 -8.07 -13.06 -9.17
C ILE A 122 -9.06 -13.19 -10.33
N ARG A 123 -8.66 -12.80 -11.55
CA ARG A 123 -9.54 -12.82 -12.72
C ARG A 123 -9.71 -14.20 -13.32
N SER A 124 -8.59 -14.91 -13.58
CA SER A 124 -8.64 -16.13 -14.40
C SER A 124 -8.82 -17.41 -13.59
N GLU A 125 -8.28 -17.49 -12.38
CA GLU A 125 -8.45 -18.69 -11.55
C GLU A 125 -9.69 -18.59 -10.65
N HIS A 126 -9.94 -17.40 -10.04
CA HIS A 126 -11.04 -17.19 -9.10
C HIS A 126 -12.30 -16.59 -9.77
N GLY A 127 -12.20 -16.09 -11.02
CA GLY A 127 -13.35 -15.74 -11.85
C GLY A 127 -14.00 -14.40 -11.53
N HIS A 128 -13.22 -13.39 -11.09
CA HIS A 128 -13.73 -12.05 -10.81
C HIS A 128 -13.66 -11.16 -12.05
N ASP A 129 -14.78 -10.55 -12.41
CA ASP A 129 -14.89 -9.69 -13.61
C ASP A 129 -14.43 -8.25 -13.31
N VAL A 130 -14.71 -7.75 -12.11
CA VAL A 130 -14.36 -6.39 -11.68
C VAL A 130 -13.31 -6.44 -10.59
N VAL A 131 -12.20 -5.71 -10.78
CA VAL A 131 -11.11 -5.65 -9.81
C VAL A 131 -10.75 -4.21 -9.47
N VAL A 132 -10.88 -3.86 -8.20
CA VAL A 132 -10.43 -2.59 -7.63
C VAL A 132 -9.01 -2.76 -7.10
N LEU A 133 -8.12 -1.82 -7.38
CA LEU A 133 -6.81 -1.76 -6.76
C LEU A 133 -6.84 -0.76 -5.60
N ASN A 134 -6.62 -1.24 -4.38
CA ASN A 134 -6.58 -0.41 -3.17
C ASN A 134 -5.14 -0.29 -2.69
N GLY A 135 -4.59 0.91 -2.65
CA GLY A 135 -3.22 1.14 -2.21
C GLY A 135 -3.11 2.09 -1.02
N HIS A 136 -2.33 1.69 -0.01
CA HIS A 136 -2.00 2.53 1.13
C HIS A 136 -0.59 3.11 0.99
N SER A 137 -0.41 4.42 1.21
CA SER A 137 0.89 5.09 1.29
C SER A 137 1.77 4.81 0.04
N THR A 138 2.90 4.12 0.19
CA THR A 138 3.75 3.66 -0.94
C THR A 138 2.98 2.72 -1.88
N GLY A 139 2.09 1.86 -1.33
CA GLY A 139 1.19 1.04 -2.14
C GLY A 139 0.21 1.88 -2.97
N GLY A 140 -0.16 3.07 -2.49
CA GLY A 140 -0.93 4.05 -3.27
C GLY A 140 -0.15 4.61 -4.45
N LEU A 141 1.14 4.94 -4.28
CA LEU A 141 2.02 5.31 -5.39
C LEU A 141 2.18 4.13 -6.36
N GLN A 142 2.40 2.90 -5.86
CA GLN A 142 2.47 1.69 -6.68
C GLN A 142 1.20 1.52 -7.52
N ALA A 143 0.02 1.70 -6.93
CA ALA A 143 -1.26 1.52 -7.60
C ALA A 143 -1.46 2.51 -8.76
N VAL A 144 -1.08 3.79 -8.59
CA VAL A 144 -1.22 4.78 -9.67
C VAL A 144 -0.21 4.56 -10.79
N ILE A 145 1.02 4.17 -10.47
CA ILE A 145 2.04 3.83 -11.49
C ILE A 145 1.60 2.59 -12.25
N TRP A 146 1.13 1.54 -11.55
CA TRP A 146 0.59 0.35 -12.19
C TRP A 146 -0.54 0.68 -13.17
N ALA A 147 -1.55 1.44 -12.73
CA ALA A 147 -2.71 1.76 -13.56
C ALA A 147 -2.36 2.62 -14.78
N ALA A 148 -1.34 3.47 -14.68
CA ALA A 148 -0.83 4.26 -15.79
C ALA A 148 -0.08 3.39 -16.82
N ASP A 149 0.77 2.48 -16.34
CA ASP A 149 1.60 1.62 -17.19
C ASP A 149 0.79 0.45 -17.81
N HIS A 150 -0.31 0.01 -17.15
CA HIS A 150 -1.13 -1.14 -17.54
C HIS A 150 -2.62 -0.78 -17.67
N PRO A 151 -3.00 0.11 -18.60
CA PRO A 151 -4.38 0.57 -18.74
C PRO A 151 -5.35 -0.59 -19.04
N GLY A 152 -6.52 -0.56 -18.39
CA GLY A 152 -7.57 -1.56 -18.57
C GLY A 152 -7.37 -2.87 -17.80
N THR A 153 -6.36 -2.97 -16.91
CA THR A 153 -6.15 -4.16 -16.07
C THR A 153 -6.97 -4.15 -14.79
N VAL A 154 -7.36 -2.97 -14.33
CA VAL A 154 -8.21 -2.74 -13.15
C VAL A 154 -9.34 -1.79 -13.50
N ASP A 155 -10.41 -1.80 -12.70
CA ASP A 155 -11.66 -1.10 -13.01
C ASP A 155 -11.82 0.20 -12.18
N ALA A 156 -11.13 0.32 -11.06
CA ALA A 156 -11.08 1.53 -10.22
C ALA A 156 -9.86 1.51 -9.30
N LEU A 157 -9.47 2.69 -8.80
CA LEU A 157 -8.47 2.84 -7.76
C LEU A 157 -9.08 3.42 -6.48
N VAL A 158 -8.70 2.86 -5.33
CA VAL A 158 -8.94 3.43 -4.00
C VAL A 158 -7.59 3.67 -3.32
N LEU A 159 -7.30 4.92 -3.02
CA LEU A 159 -6.00 5.33 -2.48
C LEU A 159 -6.17 5.85 -1.06
N ASN A 160 -5.51 5.22 -0.11
CA ASN A 160 -5.48 5.59 1.29
C ASN A 160 -4.15 6.29 1.58
N SER A 161 -4.19 7.61 1.77
CA SER A 161 -3.04 8.48 2.03
C SER A 161 -1.85 8.18 1.10
N PRO A 162 -2.04 8.24 -0.25
CA PRO A 162 -0.99 7.81 -1.19
C PRO A 162 0.24 8.72 -1.13
N TRP A 163 1.44 8.13 -1.22
CA TRP A 163 2.70 8.87 -1.15
C TRP A 163 3.08 9.51 -2.49
N LEU A 164 2.33 10.53 -2.90
CA LEU A 164 2.46 11.16 -4.22
C LEU A 164 3.58 12.21 -4.30
N ASP A 165 4.06 12.73 -3.17
CA ASP A 165 5.21 13.65 -3.09
C ASP A 165 5.93 13.54 -1.74
N LEU A 166 7.16 14.08 -1.66
CA LEU A 166 7.89 14.19 -0.39
C LEU A 166 7.36 15.35 0.44
N ARG A 167 7.31 15.14 1.75
CA ARG A 167 7.04 16.20 2.72
C ARG A 167 8.13 17.26 2.69
N GLY A 168 7.74 18.55 2.84
CA GLY A 168 8.64 19.67 2.93
C GLY A 168 8.48 20.70 1.79
N SER A 169 9.25 21.80 1.85
CA SER A 169 9.19 22.85 0.85
C SER A 169 9.72 22.39 -0.53
N ALA A 170 9.27 23.04 -1.60
CA ALA A 170 9.72 22.73 -2.96
C ALA A 170 11.25 22.78 -3.11
N LEU A 171 11.92 23.69 -2.39
CA LEU A 171 13.37 23.82 -2.38
C LEU A 171 14.04 22.59 -1.75
N VAL A 172 13.57 22.17 -0.56
CA VAL A 172 14.08 20.98 0.16
C VAL A 172 13.87 19.73 -0.69
N ARG A 173 12.72 19.61 -1.33
CA ARG A 173 12.42 18.48 -2.24
C ARG A 173 13.36 18.44 -3.45
N SER A 174 13.67 19.62 -4.06
CA SER A 174 14.51 19.70 -5.25
C SER A 174 15.99 19.41 -4.95
N TYR A 175 16.57 20.13 -4.01
CA TYR A 175 18.00 19.93 -3.65
C TYR A 175 18.25 18.58 -2.97
N GLY A 176 17.35 18.18 -2.08
CA GLY A 176 17.42 16.85 -1.45
C GLY A 176 17.35 15.71 -2.47
N SER A 177 16.51 15.84 -3.51
CA SER A 177 16.41 14.84 -4.57
C SER A 177 17.69 14.70 -5.39
N ALA A 178 18.33 15.82 -5.77
CA ALA A 178 19.59 15.79 -6.52
C ALA A 178 20.73 15.13 -5.71
N PHE A 179 20.79 15.40 -4.40
CA PHE A 179 21.73 14.76 -3.50
C PHE A 179 21.48 13.25 -3.35
N VAL A 180 20.23 12.86 -3.17
CA VAL A 180 19.82 11.45 -3.09
C VAL A 180 20.12 10.72 -4.39
N ASP A 181 19.83 11.33 -5.55
CA ASP A 181 20.13 10.73 -6.87
C ASP A 181 21.65 10.51 -7.05
N LEU A 182 22.48 11.46 -6.62
CA LEU A 182 23.94 11.33 -6.67
C LEU A 182 24.43 10.23 -5.72
N LEU A 183 23.90 10.18 -4.50
CA LEU A 183 24.26 9.20 -3.49
C LEU A 183 23.86 7.79 -3.94
N SER A 184 22.65 7.63 -4.48
CA SER A 184 22.12 6.34 -4.93
C SER A 184 22.93 5.71 -6.07
N ARG A 185 23.58 6.54 -6.91
CA ARG A 185 24.46 6.05 -8.00
C ARG A 185 25.79 5.47 -7.47
N ARG A 186 26.25 5.96 -6.31
CA ARG A 186 27.53 5.54 -5.71
C ARG A 186 27.34 4.44 -4.69
N ASP A 187 26.33 4.57 -3.86
CA ASP A 187 26.03 3.66 -2.76
C ASP A 187 24.49 3.59 -2.57
N PRO A 188 23.79 2.76 -3.35
CA PRO A 188 22.34 2.62 -3.26
C PRO A 188 21.88 2.04 -1.92
N GLU A 189 22.76 1.31 -1.22
CA GLU A 189 22.45 0.70 0.09
C GLU A 189 22.66 1.65 1.27
N ARG A 190 23.20 2.83 1.02
CA ARG A 190 23.41 3.85 2.06
C ARG A 190 22.10 4.19 2.75
N VAL A 191 22.07 3.98 4.05
CA VAL A 191 20.93 4.39 4.90
C VAL A 191 20.87 5.91 4.93
N ILE A 192 19.69 6.47 4.64
CA ILE A 192 19.37 7.89 4.68
C ILE A 192 18.46 8.15 5.87
N GLY A 193 18.90 9.04 6.76
CA GLY A 193 18.21 9.33 8.02
C GLY A 193 18.54 8.31 9.11
N GLU A 194 18.44 8.73 10.33
CA GLU A 194 18.54 7.82 11.49
C GLU A 194 17.17 7.16 11.69
N PRO A 195 17.13 5.85 11.90
CA PRO A 195 15.92 5.22 12.42
C PRO A 195 15.61 5.89 13.76
N GLY A 196 14.42 6.43 13.96
CA GLY A 196 13.97 6.83 15.29
C GLY A 196 14.13 5.67 16.27
N SER A 197 14.33 5.92 17.56
CA SER A 197 14.17 4.85 18.55
C SER A 197 12.71 4.37 18.52
N GLY A 198 12.46 3.08 18.70
CA GLY A 198 11.09 2.53 18.65
C GLY A 198 10.12 3.20 19.63
N ASP A 199 10.65 3.72 20.75
CA ASP A 199 9.90 4.47 21.76
C ASP A 199 9.59 5.92 21.34
N GLU A 200 10.25 6.43 20.29
CA GLU A 200 10.09 7.79 19.74
C GLU A 200 9.28 7.80 18.41
N ASP A 201 8.90 6.65 17.89
CA ASP A 201 8.00 6.55 16.74
C ASP A 201 6.56 6.77 17.21
N ASN A 202 6.18 8.03 17.32
CA ASN A 202 4.85 8.41 17.80
C ASN A 202 3.72 7.90 16.90
N TYR A 203 3.97 7.64 15.62
CA TYR A 203 2.98 7.02 14.74
C TYR A 203 2.66 5.58 15.19
N VAL A 204 3.69 4.74 15.35
CA VAL A 204 3.51 3.36 15.82
C VAL A 204 2.98 3.34 17.25
N ALA A 205 3.54 4.16 18.14
CA ALA A 205 3.12 4.23 19.55
C ALA A 205 1.67 4.69 19.72
N ALA A 206 1.15 5.54 18.81
CA ALA A 206 -0.23 6.00 18.81
C ALA A 206 -1.22 4.90 18.37
N LEU A 207 -0.77 3.92 17.58
CA LEU A 207 -1.64 2.93 16.96
C LEU A 207 -1.53 1.53 17.57
N HIS A 208 -0.32 1.08 17.95
CA HIS A 208 -0.11 -0.30 18.41
C HIS A 208 -0.41 -0.46 19.91
N ARG A 209 -1.12 -1.55 20.27
CA ARG A 209 -1.56 -1.88 21.65
C ARG A 209 -0.41 -2.04 22.66
N ARG A 210 0.78 -2.36 22.20
CA ARG A 210 1.95 -2.44 23.08
C ARG A 210 2.24 -1.10 23.78
N TRP A 211 1.82 0.01 23.19
CA TRP A 211 1.99 1.35 23.74
C TRP A 211 0.62 1.96 24.09
N ARG A 212 0.04 2.81 23.23
CA ARG A 212 -1.19 3.54 23.52
C ARG A 212 -2.28 3.42 22.47
N GLY A 213 -2.07 2.55 21.48
CA GLY A 213 -3.04 2.28 20.42
C GLY A 213 -3.96 1.12 20.72
N GLU A 214 -4.90 0.89 19.82
CA GLU A 214 -5.87 -0.22 19.92
C GLU A 214 -5.51 -1.42 19.02
N TRP A 215 -4.58 -1.22 18.07
CA TRP A 215 -4.27 -2.20 17.05
C TRP A 215 -3.18 -3.17 17.47
N ASP A 216 -3.25 -4.38 16.92
CA ASP A 216 -2.23 -5.40 17.09
C ASP A 216 -1.75 -5.91 15.74
N TRP A 217 -0.44 -6.00 15.58
CA TRP A 217 0.22 -6.56 14.42
C TRP A 217 1.57 -7.17 14.81
N ASP A 218 2.12 -8.01 13.93
CA ASP A 218 3.43 -8.59 14.15
C ASP A 218 4.54 -7.54 13.94
N LEU A 219 5.22 -7.17 15.02
CA LEU A 219 6.32 -6.22 15.01
C LEU A 219 7.57 -6.73 14.26
N ALA A 220 7.65 -8.01 13.92
CA ALA A 220 8.69 -8.50 13.04
C ALA A 220 8.42 -8.14 11.57
N LEU A 221 7.14 -8.00 11.18
CA LEU A 221 6.71 -7.65 9.82
C LEU A 221 6.51 -6.14 9.64
N LYS A 222 6.05 -5.45 10.70
CA LYS A 222 5.87 -3.99 10.75
C LYS A 222 6.53 -3.46 12.02
N PRO A 223 7.86 -3.24 11.99
CA PRO A 223 8.62 -2.92 13.20
C PRO A 223 8.49 -1.46 13.63
N ALA A 224 8.84 -1.25 14.90
CA ALA A 224 9.12 0.05 15.49
C ALA A 224 10.55 0.03 16.08
N PRO A 225 11.48 0.85 15.57
CA PRO A 225 11.32 1.77 14.43
C PRO A 225 11.13 1.05 13.10
N SER A 226 10.59 1.75 12.12
CA SER A 226 10.43 1.26 10.75
C SER A 226 11.75 0.82 10.13
N PHE A 227 11.71 -0.06 9.13
CA PHE A 227 12.92 -0.47 8.40
C PHE A 227 13.69 0.74 7.85
N PRO A 228 15.04 0.70 7.82
CA PRO A 228 15.87 1.81 7.35
C PRO A 228 15.50 2.25 5.93
N VAL A 229 15.50 3.55 5.67
CA VAL A 229 15.35 4.09 4.31
C VAL A 229 16.70 4.13 3.64
N ARG A 230 16.84 3.50 2.46
CA ARG A 230 18.08 3.47 1.68
C ARG A 230 18.04 4.47 0.51
N ALA A 231 19.21 4.92 0.08
CA ALA A 231 19.36 5.88 -1.00
C ALA A 231 18.72 5.39 -2.31
N GLY A 232 18.93 4.12 -2.65
CA GLY A 232 18.36 3.51 -3.84
C GLY A 232 16.84 3.51 -3.86
N PHE A 233 16.22 3.12 -2.73
CA PHE A 233 14.77 3.17 -2.56
C PHE A 233 14.23 4.59 -2.73
N LEU A 234 14.78 5.56 -1.98
CA LEU A 234 14.28 6.95 -2.03
C LEU A 234 14.46 7.58 -3.41
N ALA A 235 15.56 7.31 -4.11
CA ALA A 235 15.77 7.77 -5.49
C ALA A 235 14.74 7.17 -6.45
N GLY A 236 14.40 5.88 -6.30
CA GLY A 236 13.34 5.21 -7.04
C GLY A 236 11.98 5.88 -6.82
N ILE A 237 11.59 6.08 -5.58
CA ILE A 237 10.35 6.80 -5.21
C ILE A 237 10.32 8.19 -5.84
N ARG A 238 11.39 8.98 -5.71
CA ARG A 238 11.46 10.33 -6.28
C ARG A 238 11.31 10.37 -7.80
N ARG A 239 11.83 9.36 -8.49
CA ARG A 239 11.66 9.22 -9.94
C ARG A 239 10.18 9.08 -10.30
N LEU A 240 9.45 8.19 -9.61
CA LEU A 240 8.03 7.96 -9.85
C LEU A 240 7.15 9.15 -9.45
N GLN A 241 7.47 9.80 -8.34
CA GLN A 241 6.78 11.04 -7.95
C GLN A 241 6.96 12.16 -8.99
N ARG A 242 8.11 12.25 -9.67
CA ARG A 242 8.27 13.18 -10.80
C ARG A 242 7.35 12.81 -11.97
N GLU A 243 7.13 11.54 -12.23
CA GLU A 243 6.18 11.11 -13.26
C GLU A 243 4.74 11.53 -12.90
N VAL A 244 4.34 11.35 -11.63
CA VAL A 244 3.05 11.88 -11.13
C VAL A 244 2.91 13.37 -11.43
N HIS A 245 3.96 14.18 -11.20
CA HIS A 245 3.92 15.61 -11.47
C HIS A 245 3.73 15.98 -12.95
N HIS A 246 4.09 15.10 -13.87
CA HIS A 246 3.88 15.29 -15.31
C HIS A 246 2.51 14.84 -15.81
N GLY A 247 1.71 14.20 -14.93
CA GLY A 247 0.40 13.66 -15.24
C GLY A 247 0.46 12.22 -15.72
N LEU A 248 -0.34 11.35 -15.11
CA LEU A 248 -0.36 9.92 -15.40
C LEU A 248 -1.41 9.52 -16.43
N GLY A 249 -2.46 10.33 -16.63
CA GLY A 249 -3.52 10.07 -17.61
C GLY A 249 -4.30 8.78 -17.34
N ILE A 250 -4.48 8.40 -16.08
CA ILE A 250 -5.24 7.21 -15.69
C ILE A 250 -6.70 7.40 -16.10
N ARG A 251 -7.29 6.38 -16.72
CA ARG A 251 -8.63 6.46 -17.30
C ARG A 251 -9.73 5.88 -16.43
N VAL A 252 -9.38 5.04 -15.46
CA VAL A 252 -10.34 4.48 -14.51
C VAL A 252 -10.65 5.47 -13.40
N PRO A 253 -11.84 5.42 -12.79
CA PRO A 253 -12.17 6.28 -11.66
C PRO A 253 -11.23 6.06 -10.48
N ILE A 254 -10.86 7.15 -9.80
CA ILE A 254 -9.91 7.17 -8.69
C ILE A 254 -10.56 7.84 -7.48
N LEU A 255 -10.56 7.16 -6.35
CA LEU A 255 -10.86 7.74 -5.04
C LEU A 255 -9.56 7.94 -4.26
N VAL A 256 -9.28 9.16 -3.86
CA VAL A 256 -8.17 9.49 -2.95
C VAL A 256 -8.77 9.87 -1.60
N CYS A 257 -8.41 9.13 -0.57
CA CYS A 257 -8.77 9.45 0.82
C CYS A 257 -7.51 9.87 1.60
N CYS A 258 -7.61 10.91 2.41
CA CYS A 258 -6.54 11.38 3.29
C CYS A 258 -7.13 12.02 4.55
N SER A 259 -6.31 12.31 5.55
CA SER A 259 -6.70 13.09 6.72
C SER A 259 -7.10 14.53 6.33
N THR A 260 -7.71 15.26 7.25
CA THR A 260 -7.90 16.72 7.11
C THR A 260 -6.69 17.52 7.58
N VAL A 261 -5.82 16.93 8.38
CA VAL A 261 -4.70 17.62 9.06
C VAL A 261 -3.43 16.81 8.98
N SER A 262 -2.33 17.49 8.66
CA SER A 262 -0.98 16.97 8.82
C SER A 262 -0.32 17.54 10.06
N ASN A 263 0.38 16.69 10.80
CA ASN A 263 1.19 17.12 11.93
C ASN A 263 2.66 16.69 11.78
N SER A 264 3.54 17.25 12.61
CA SER A 264 4.95 16.87 12.64
C SER A 264 5.11 15.42 13.13
N VAL A 265 6.17 14.75 12.70
CA VAL A 265 6.59 13.46 13.29
C VAL A 265 6.92 13.57 14.80
N LYS A 266 7.10 14.81 15.31
CA LYS A 266 7.28 15.10 16.73
C LYS A 266 5.98 15.49 17.44
N ALA A 267 4.83 15.31 16.80
CA ALA A 267 3.52 15.53 17.40
C ALA A 267 3.35 14.70 18.68
N THR A 268 2.53 15.19 19.58
CA THR A 268 2.13 14.41 20.76
C THR A 268 1.38 13.13 20.32
N LEU A 269 1.29 12.16 21.21
CA LEU A 269 0.52 10.94 20.90
C LEU A 269 -0.94 11.23 20.59
N GLU A 270 -1.55 12.19 21.27
CA GLU A 270 -2.94 12.60 21.01
C GLU A 270 -3.10 13.22 19.62
N GLU A 271 -2.18 14.08 19.20
CA GLU A 271 -2.15 14.63 17.84
C GLU A 271 -1.90 13.54 16.79
N ALA A 272 -1.00 12.61 17.08
CA ALA A 272 -0.69 11.48 16.19
C ALA A 272 -1.87 10.51 16.01
N GLN A 273 -2.80 10.45 16.98
CA GLN A 273 -4.04 9.65 16.90
C GLN A 273 -5.14 10.31 16.06
N ARG A 274 -4.97 11.59 15.64
CA ARG A 274 -6.02 12.38 14.97
C ARG A 274 -5.52 13.13 13.74
N SER A 275 -4.32 12.83 13.25
CA SER A 275 -3.73 13.52 12.10
C SER A 275 -2.76 12.62 11.35
N ASP A 276 -2.45 12.98 10.10
CA ASP A 276 -1.36 12.36 9.36
C ASP A 276 -0.02 12.97 9.82
N VAL A 277 0.78 12.19 10.56
CA VAL A 277 2.13 12.59 11.00
C VAL A 277 3.23 12.14 10.04
N VAL A 278 2.89 11.38 9.01
CA VAL A 278 3.81 10.81 8.02
C VAL A 278 3.88 11.67 6.76
N LEU A 279 2.74 11.96 6.15
CA LEU A 279 2.65 12.71 4.90
C LEU A 279 2.06 14.11 5.11
N ASP A 280 2.14 14.91 4.05
CA ASP A 280 1.54 16.23 3.95
C ASP A 280 0.24 16.11 3.15
N VAL A 281 -0.89 16.33 3.82
CA VAL A 281 -2.23 16.20 3.24
C VAL A 281 -2.45 17.19 2.09
N GLU A 282 -1.93 18.42 2.21
CA GLU A 282 -2.06 19.40 1.13
C GLU A 282 -1.36 18.91 -0.14
N GLN A 283 -0.22 18.26 0.00
CA GLN A 283 0.48 17.67 -1.14
C GLN A 283 -0.27 16.47 -1.73
N ILE A 284 -0.89 15.64 -0.90
CA ILE A 284 -1.74 14.55 -1.40
C ILE A 284 -2.86 15.13 -2.28
N ILE A 285 -3.57 16.14 -1.78
CA ILE A 285 -4.67 16.79 -2.50
C ILE A 285 -4.16 17.44 -3.80
N ASP A 286 -3.07 18.23 -3.71
CA ASP A 286 -2.49 18.93 -4.86
C ASP A 286 -2.01 17.95 -5.94
N ARG A 287 -1.39 16.82 -5.56
CA ARG A 287 -0.89 15.83 -6.51
C ARG A 287 -1.99 14.95 -7.10
N SER A 288 -3.11 14.80 -6.42
CA SER A 288 -4.23 13.99 -6.91
C SER A 288 -4.78 14.47 -8.25
N GLN A 289 -4.75 15.78 -8.54
CA GLN A 289 -5.21 16.36 -9.81
C GLN A 289 -4.41 15.88 -11.04
N TYR A 290 -3.20 15.32 -10.85
CA TYR A 290 -2.35 14.84 -11.94
C TYR A 290 -2.51 13.35 -12.21
N LEU A 291 -3.38 12.64 -11.49
CA LEU A 291 -3.54 11.20 -11.65
C LEU A 291 -4.36 10.82 -12.90
N GLY A 292 -5.43 11.57 -13.16
CA GLY A 292 -6.35 11.29 -14.27
C GLY A 292 -7.52 12.27 -14.29
N ASP A 293 -8.49 12.03 -15.20
CA ASP A 293 -9.62 12.93 -15.40
C ASP A 293 -10.78 12.71 -14.41
N ASP A 294 -10.92 11.51 -13.85
CA ASP A 294 -11.99 11.16 -12.90
C ASP A 294 -11.41 10.87 -11.50
N VAL A 295 -11.05 11.93 -10.80
CA VAL A 295 -10.48 11.86 -9.45
C VAL A 295 -11.45 12.48 -8.43
N THR A 296 -11.80 11.70 -7.43
CA THR A 296 -12.56 12.13 -6.26
C THR A 296 -11.63 12.18 -5.05
N VAL A 297 -11.54 13.32 -4.38
CA VAL A 297 -10.78 13.46 -3.12
C VAL A 297 -11.75 13.51 -1.95
N ARG A 298 -11.47 12.72 -0.90
CA ARG A 298 -12.20 12.70 0.37
C ARG A 298 -11.25 12.89 1.53
N GLN A 299 -11.44 13.96 2.27
CA GLN A 299 -10.72 14.20 3.51
C GLN A 299 -11.53 13.64 4.68
N ILE A 300 -10.85 12.93 5.58
CA ILE A 300 -11.44 12.25 6.74
C ILE A 300 -11.01 13.01 8.00
N PRO A 301 -11.92 13.67 8.70
CA PRO A 301 -11.64 14.33 9.98
C PRO A 301 -11.06 13.34 11.01
N GLU A 302 -10.06 13.79 11.74
CA GLU A 302 -9.35 12.96 12.73
C GLU A 302 -8.73 11.66 12.15
N GLY A 303 -8.56 11.61 10.82
CA GLY A 303 -7.89 10.50 10.15
C GLY A 303 -6.40 10.46 10.47
N VAL A 304 -5.84 9.28 10.73
CA VAL A 304 -4.40 9.05 10.81
C VAL A 304 -3.83 8.70 9.44
N HIS A 305 -2.53 8.50 9.32
CA HIS A 305 -1.89 8.18 8.04
C HIS A 305 -2.48 6.94 7.36
N ASP A 306 -2.66 5.82 8.08
CA ASP A 306 -3.50 4.72 7.59
C ASP A 306 -4.93 4.94 8.10
N LEU A 307 -5.82 5.43 7.24
CA LEU A 307 -7.20 5.76 7.60
C LEU A 307 -7.97 4.54 8.13
N ALA A 308 -7.60 3.33 7.72
CA ALA A 308 -8.20 2.11 8.25
C ALA A 308 -7.84 1.86 9.72
N LEU A 309 -6.78 2.47 10.22
CA LEU A 309 -6.32 2.38 11.61
C LEU A 309 -6.74 3.58 12.47
N SER A 310 -7.49 4.51 11.92
CA SER A 310 -8.01 5.68 12.65
C SER A 310 -8.94 5.28 13.80
N GLY A 311 -9.18 6.21 14.71
CA GLY A 311 -10.19 6.05 15.77
C GLY A 311 -11.57 5.69 15.20
N PRO A 312 -12.49 5.17 16.02
CA PRO A 312 -13.71 4.51 15.52
C PRO A 312 -14.58 5.37 14.59
N LEU A 313 -14.72 6.67 14.84
CA LEU A 313 -15.56 7.57 14.03
C LEU A 313 -14.90 7.87 12.68
N ALA A 314 -13.63 8.24 12.68
CA ALA A 314 -12.88 8.52 11.45
C ALA A 314 -12.74 7.27 10.57
N ARG A 315 -12.47 6.10 11.17
CA ARG A 315 -12.46 4.82 10.47
C ARG A 315 -13.79 4.48 9.83
N ALA A 316 -14.90 4.64 10.57
CA ALA A 316 -16.24 4.39 10.03
C ALA A 316 -16.56 5.33 8.86
N GLU A 317 -16.20 6.62 8.97
CA GLU A 317 -16.38 7.58 7.89
C GLU A 317 -15.56 7.21 6.65
N TYR A 318 -14.28 6.83 6.82
CA TYR A 318 -13.43 6.35 5.74
C TYR A 318 -14.04 5.15 5.03
N LEU A 319 -14.35 4.08 5.76
CA LEU A 319 -14.91 2.86 5.19
C LEU A 319 -16.24 3.14 4.46
N GLN A 320 -17.10 3.95 5.06
CA GLN A 320 -18.39 4.33 4.46
C GLN A 320 -18.20 5.17 3.18
N ALA A 321 -17.23 6.09 3.17
CA ALA A 321 -16.91 6.89 1.98
C ALA A 321 -16.44 6.00 0.84
N VAL A 322 -15.54 5.04 1.11
CA VAL A 322 -15.05 4.08 0.12
C VAL A 322 -16.20 3.24 -0.44
N MET A 323 -16.99 2.60 0.42
CA MET A 323 -18.05 1.68 -0.03
C MET A 323 -19.14 2.41 -0.82
N ARG A 324 -19.57 3.59 -0.39
CA ARG A 324 -20.53 4.42 -1.14
C ARG A 324 -19.97 4.86 -2.50
N TRP A 325 -18.69 5.21 -2.57
CA TRP A 325 -18.09 5.64 -3.81
C TRP A 325 -18.00 4.47 -4.80
N LEU A 326 -17.59 3.29 -4.34
CA LEU A 326 -17.53 2.08 -5.17
C LEU A 326 -18.92 1.66 -5.68
N ASP A 327 -19.93 1.70 -4.81
CA ASP A 327 -21.31 1.38 -5.18
C ASP A 327 -21.85 2.31 -6.26
N ASN A 328 -21.49 3.60 -6.21
CA ASN A 328 -21.89 4.58 -7.24
C ASN A 328 -21.12 4.49 -8.56
N ARG A 329 -19.98 3.80 -8.60
CA ARG A 329 -19.08 3.78 -9.77
C ARG A 329 -19.03 2.42 -10.46
N LEU A 330 -19.25 1.33 -9.71
CA LEU A 330 -19.12 -0.04 -10.19
C LEU A 330 -20.47 -0.76 -10.02
N HIS A 331 -21.34 -0.62 -11.01
CA HIS A 331 -22.67 -1.25 -11.06
C HIS A 331 -22.62 -2.66 -11.62
#